data_09d9df29521cdf68c4e249057c1f2d0f
#
_entry.id   09d9df29521cdf68c4e249057c1f2d0f
#
_cell.length_a   1.000
_cell.length_b   1.000
_cell.length_c   1.000
_cell.angle_alpha   90.00
_cell.angle_beta   90.00
_cell.angle_gamma   90.00
#
_symmetry.space_group_name_H-M   'P 1'
#
loop_
_entity.id
_entity.type
_entity.pdbx_description
1 polymer ?
#
loop_
_entity_poly.entity_id
_entity_poly.type
_entity_poly.pdbx_seq_one_letter_code
_entity_poly.pdbx_strand_id
1 'polypeptide(L)'
;TYSGINFKDALAATGKGKILRSSVLNGGIDFSGIVAGSDSARFSEGDEVLVCGCGLSETRDGGYAEFARVPVNCIVPLPDGLSLHDAMALGTAGFTAALAMIRLEENHQSPPHGPVVVTGATGGVGSIAIDMLAGKGFEVVAFTGKQDQHDYLRQLGASDFIDRASVEMGSKPLEQAQWGGAVDNVGGDTLAWLTRTVKPMGNIAAIGLAAGFKLETTVMPFILRGVSLLGVNSVVMPLEMRDRAWQRLGADLKP
;
A
#
# COMPACT_ATOMS: atom_id res chain seq x y z
N THR A 1 -1.61 15.74 15.80
CA THR A 1 -0.66 15.32 16.84
C THR A 1 0.54 14.63 16.18
N TYR A 2 0.31 13.71 15.23
CA TYR A 2 1.34 13.03 14.45
C TYR A 2 1.02 13.08 12.96
N SER A 3 2.06 13.06 12.11
CA SER A 3 1.95 12.95 10.65
C SER A 3 3.12 12.11 10.15
N GLY A 4 2.86 11.22 9.19
CA GLY A 4 3.88 10.39 8.57
C GLY A 4 4.67 11.14 7.50
N ILE A 5 5.78 10.54 7.02
CA ILE A 5 6.51 10.99 5.84
C ILE A 5 6.39 9.91 4.77
N ASN A 6 5.82 10.26 3.64
CA ASN A 6 5.53 9.33 2.55
C ASN A 6 6.34 9.70 1.29
N PHE A 7 6.51 8.73 0.39
CA PHE A 7 7.17 8.97 -0.91
C PHE A 7 6.49 10.11 -1.70
N LYS A 8 5.17 10.23 -1.58
CA LYS A 8 4.39 11.29 -2.22
C LYS A 8 4.71 12.67 -1.65
N ASP A 9 4.95 12.79 -0.35
CA ASP A 9 5.39 14.04 0.29
C ASP A 9 6.76 14.47 -0.24
N ALA A 10 7.68 13.51 -0.41
CA ALA A 10 8.99 13.78 -1.00
C ALA A 10 8.90 14.23 -2.46
N LEU A 11 8.00 13.65 -3.26
CA LEU A 11 7.74 14.09 -4.63
C LEU A 11 7.17 15.51 -4.68
N ALA A 12 6.24 15.84 -3.78
CA ALA A 12 5.65 17.17 -3.65
C ALA A 12 6.72 18.20 -3.26
N ALA A 13 7.47 17.93 -2.19
CA ALA A 13 8.48 18.85 -1.65
C ALA A 13 9.65 19.11 -2.61
N THR A 14 10.04 18.10 -3.40
CA THR A 14 11.16 18.21 -4.36
C THR A 14 10.73 18.68 -5.76
N GLY A 15 9.43 18.79 -6.03
CA GLY A 15 8.90 19.13 -7.36
C GLY A 15 9.14 18.04 -8.43
N LYS A 16 9.63 16.85 -8.04
CA LYS A 16 9.89 15.74 -8.97
C LYS A 16 8.61 15.04 -9.46
N GLY A 17 7.47 15.30 -8.83
CA GLY A 17 6.15 14.84 -9.23
C GLY A 17 5.15 16.00 -9.25
N LYS A 18 4.22 16.00 -10.20
CA LYS A 18 3.11 16.96 -10.26
C LYS A 18 2.02 16.58 -9.24
N ILE A 19 2.35 16.61 -7.94
CA ILE A 19 1.45 16.24 -6.85
C ILE A 19 0.53 17.40 -6.50
N LEU A 20 1.09 18.59 -6.28
CA LEU A 20 0.34 19.79 -5.92
C LEU A 20 -0.54 20.23 -7.09
N ARG A 21 -1.82 20.43 -6.83
CA ARG A 21 -2.81 20.98 -7.75
C ARG A 21 -3.23 22.40 -7.40
N SER A 22 -2.70 22.95 -6.31
CA SER A 22 -2.82 24.34 -5.88
C SER A 22 -1.44 24.93 -5.69
N SER A 23 -1.33 26.27 -5.77
CA SER A 23 -0.04 26.96 -5.81
C SER A 23 0.74 26.91 -4.50
N VAL A 24 0.05 26.86 -3.36
CA VAL A 24 0.64 26.77 -2.02
C VAL A 24 -0.24 25.89 -1.16
N LEU A 25 0.33 24.84 -0.58
CA LEU A 25 -0.34 23.94 0.37
C LEU A 25 0.65 23.50 1.44
N ASN A 26 0.15 23.27 2.66
CA ASN A 26 0.89 22.54 3.68
C ASN A 26 1.09 21.08 3.23
N GLY A 27 2.29 20.55 3.46
CA GLY A 27 2.62 19.14 3.19
C GLY A 27 1.92 18.18 4.16
N GLY A 28 2.16 16.88 3.96
CA GLY A 28 1.64 15.81 4.81
C GLY A 28 0.34 15.19 4.28
N ILE A 29 0.45 14.00 3.64
CA ILE A 29 -0.72 13.29 3.06
C ILE A 29 -1.50 12.48 4.08
N ASP A 30 -1.03 12.41 5.32
CA ASP A 30 -1.70 11.72 6.43
C ASP A 30 -1.41 12.40 7.76
N PHE A 31 -2.31 12.21 8.71
CA PHE A 31 -2.12 12.62 10.10
C PHE A 31 -3.06 11.88 11.05
N SER A 32 -2.72 11.86 12.33
CA SER A 32 -3.59 11.49 13.44
C SER A 32 -3.63 12.63 14.47
N GLY A 33 -4.74 12.76 15.16
CA GLY A 33 -4.91 13.81 16.13
C GLY A 33 -6.23 13.74 16.90
N ILE A 34 -6.49 14.80 17.62
CA ILE A 34 -7.69 14.96 18.45
C ILE A 34 -8.59 16.00 17.80
N VAL A 35 -9.88 15.74 17.73
CA VAL A 35 -10.88 16.68 17.22
C VAL A 35 -10.94 17.88 18.13
N ALA A 36 -10.64 19.06 17.59
CA ALA A 36 -10.74 20.33 18.30
C ALA A 36 -12.10 21.03 18.12
N GLY A 37 -12.88 20.61 17.13
CA GLY A 37 -14.23 21.07 16.86
C GLY A 37 -14.80 20.39 15.63
N SER A 38 -16.13 20.21 15.60
CA SER A 38 -16.83 19.53 14.50
C SER A 38 -18.21 20.13 14.29
N ASP A 39 -18.58 20.32 13.02
CA ASP A 39 -19.94 20.67 12.59
C ASP A 39 -20.81 19.41 12.33
N SER A 40 -20.24 18.22 12.48
CA SER A 40 -20.90 16.94 12.20
C SER A 40 -21.22 16.19 13.49
N ALA A 41 -22.41 15.60 13.56
CA ALA A 41 -22.78 14.72 14.66
C ALA A 41 -21.97 13.41 14.76
N ARG A 42 -21.12 13.13 13.75
CA ARG A 42 -20.28 11.91 13.74
C ARG A 42 -19.08 12.02 14.69
N PHE A 43 -18.61 13.22 14.97
CA PHE A 43 -17.44 13.47 15.81
C PHE A 43 -17.70 14.57 16.83
N SER A 44 -17.17 14.38 18.02
CA SER A 44 -17.17 15.34 19.11
C SER A 44 -15.76 15.83 19.40
N GLU A 45 -15.64 16.99 20.03
CA GLU A 45 -14.37 17.48 20.57
C GLU A 45 -13.79 16.45 21.55
N GLY A 46 -12.50 16.16 21.41
CA GLY A 46 -11.80 15.16 22.19
C GLY A 46 -11.68 13.79 21.51
N ASP A 47 -12.43 13.50 20.44
CA ASP A 47 -12.32 12.23 19.73
C ASP A 47 -10.95 12.06 19.08
N GLU A 48 -10.36 10.86 19.22
CA GLU A 48 -9.13 10.50 18.54
C GLU A 48 -9.42 10.00 17.11
N VAL A 49 -8.73 10.58 16.13
CA VAL A 49 -9.02 10.36 14.72
C VAL A 49 -7.75 10.29 13.88
N LEU A 50 -7.90 9.77 12.66
CA LEU A 50 -6.85 9.79 11.65
C LEU A 50 -7.42 10.09 10.25
N VAL A 51 -6.53 10.56 9.36
CA VAL A 51 -6.85 10.85 7.96
C VAL A 51 -5.67 10.43 7.08
N CYS A 52 -5.96 9.70 5.99
CA CYS A 52 -4.99 9.38 4.95
C CYS A 52 -5.55 9.73 3.58
N GLY A 53 -4.76 10.36 2.73
CA GLY A 53 -5.16 10.74 1.37
C GLY A 53 -6.22 11.85 1.36
N CYS A 54 -7.38 11.63 0.76
CA CYS A 54 -8.48 12.61 0.67
C CYS A 54 -8.09 13.99 0.11
N GLY A 55 -7.07 14.03 -0.75
CA GLY A 55 -6.57 15.26 -1.34
C GLY A 55 -5.67 16.10 -0.44
N LEU A 56 -5.26 15.59 0.74
CA LEU A 56 -4.25 16.23 1.58
C LEU A 56 -2.95 16.42 0.80
N SER A 57 -2.36 17.61 0.90
CA SER A 57 -1.14 17.99 0.16
C SER A 57 -1.26 17.89 -1.38
N GLU A 58 -2.48 17.78 -1.92
CA GLU A 58 -2.76 17.82 -3.37
C GLU A 58 -3.69 18.97 -3.73
N THR A 59 -4.88 18.99 -3.13
CA THR A 59 -5.97 19.93 -3.38
C THR A 59 -6.37 20.71 -2.13
N ARG A 60 -5.84 20.33 -0.99
CA ARG A 60 -6.05 20.94 0.32
C ARG A 60 -4.82 20.82 1.19
N ASP A 61 -4.75 21.63 2.24
CA ASP A 61 -3.67 21.59 3.21
C ASP A 61 -3.55 20.21 3.85
N GLY A 62 -2.30 19.79 4.09
CA GLY A 62 -1.93 18.51 4.68
C GLY A 62 -1.69 18.57 6.18
N GLY A 63 -1.18 17.47 6.72
CA GLY A 63 -1.01 17.23 8.15
C GLY A 63 0.23 17.87 8.81
N TYR A 64 1.13 18.53 8.05
CA TYR A 64 2.29 19.21 8.63
C TYR A 64 1.88 20.57 9.19
N ALA A 65 0.92 20.56 10.10
CA ALA A 65 0.35 21.73 10.76
C ALA A 65 -0.14 21.37 12.16
N GLU A 66 -0.28 22.37 13.03
CA GLU A 66 -0.85 22.18 14.38
C GLU A 66 -2.34 21.82 14.30
N PHE A 67 -3.06 22.40 13.32
CA PHE A 67 -4.47 22.15 13.06
C PHE A 67 -4.69 21.86 11.56
N ALA A 68 -5.57 20.90 11.28
CA ALA A 68 -6.00 20.58 9.92
C ALA A 68 -7.53 20.57 9.85
N ARG A 69 -8.10 21.14 8.78
CA ARG A 69 -9.54 21.10 8.51
C ARG A 69 -9.82 20.17 7.33
N VAL A 70 -10.63 19.14 7.57
CA VAL A 70 -10.96 18.13 6.57
C VAL A 70 -12.45 17.81 6.55
N PRO A 71 -13.00 17.36 5.40
CA PRO A 71 -14.37 16.87 5.34
C PRO A 71 -14.56 15.62 6.20
N VAL A 72 -15.73 15.53 6.82
CA VAL A 72 -16.08 14.43 7.75
C VAL A 72 -15.98 13.04 7.13
N ASN A 73 -16.20 12.91 5.83
CA ASN A 73 -16.08 11.65 5.08
C ASN A 73 -14.63 11.22 4.82
N CYS A 74 -13.66 12.02 5.20
CA CYS A 74 -12.23 11.71 5.14
C CYS A 74 -11.70 11.17 6.47
N ILE A 75 -12.43 11.38 7.55
CA ILE A 75 -12.00 11.12 8.92
C ILE A 75 -12.40 9.69 9.31
N VAL A 76 -11.44 8.96 9.86
CA VAL A 76 -11.64 7.64 10.46
C VAL A 76 -11.43 7.77 11.96
N PRO A 77 -12.34 7.24 12.82
CA PRO A 77 -12.07 7.12 14.24
C PRO A 77 -10.82 6.28 14.45
N LEU A 78 -10.00 6.61 15.44
CA LEU A 78 -8.86 5.77 15.79
C LEU A 78 -9.37 4.39 16.22
N PRO A 79 -8.94 3.29 15.57
CA PRO A 79 -9.40 1.96 15.96
C PRO A 79 -8.83 1.55 17.33
N ASP A 80 -9.58 0.73 18.04
CA ASP A 80 -9.06 0.05 19.22
C ASP A 80 -7.76 -0.71 18.88
N GLY A 81 -6.82 -0.74 19.82
CA GLY A 81 -5.54 -1.42 19.64
C GLY A 81 -4.44 -0.61 18.96
N LEU A 82 -4.71 0.62 18.51
CA LEU A 82 -3.71 1.56 17.99
C LEU A 82 -3.67 2.83 18.85
N SER A 83 -2.48 3.38 19.05
CA SER A 83 -2.31 4.76 19.51
C SER A 83 -2.28 5.72 18.30
N LEU A 84 -2.45 7.02 18.55
CA LEU A 84 -2.27 8.05 17.52
C LEU A 84 -0.87 7.97 16.86
N HIS A 85 0.16 7.62 17.63
CA HIS A 85 1.52 7.42 17.13
C HIS A 85 1.58 6.19 16.22
N ASP A 86 1.06 5.03 16.64
CA ASP A 86 1.11 3.79 15.86
C ASP A 86 0.30 3.93 14.57
N ALA A 87 -0.84 4.61 14.62
CA ALA A 87 -1.63 4.93 13.43
C ALA A 87 -0.80 5.69 12.39
N MET A 88 0.11 6.58 12.80
CA MET A 88 0.97 7.31 11.87
C MET A 88 2.30 6.62 11.58
N ALA A 89 2.76 5.71 12.42
CA ALA A 89 3.83 4.77 12.07
C ALA A 89 3.40 3.85 10.91
N LEU A 90 2.15 3.42 10.89
CA LEU A 90 1.52 2.72 9.77
C LEU A 90 1.20 3.68 8.62
N GLY A 91 0.54 4.77 8.91
CA GLY A 91 0.20 5.86 7.98
C GLY A 91 -0.48 5.39 6.69
N THR A 92 -0.26 6.15 5.64
CA THR A 92 -0.73 5.82 4.28
C THR A 92 -0.14 4.51 3.77
N ALA A 93 1.07 4.14 4.18
CA ALA A 93 1.72 2.90 3.76
C ALA A 93 1.01 1.67 4.34
N GLY A 94 0.75 1.64 5.64
CA GLY A 94 -0.01 0.56 6.29
C GLY A 94 -1.43 0.47 5.77
N PHE A 95 -2.11 1.59 5.63
CA PHE A 95 -3.43 1.65 5.03
C PHE A 95 -3.46 1.06 3.61
N THR A 96 -2.48 1.39 2.78
CA THR A 96 -2.37 0.87 1.41
C THR A 96 -2.08 -0.64 1.40
N ALA A 97 -1.21 -1.13 2.29
CA ALA A 97 -0.95 -2.55 2.44
C ALA A 97 -2.20 -3.32 2.89
N ALA A 98 -2.96 -2.79 3.86
CA ALA A 98 -4.23 -3.37 4.30
C ALA A 98 -5.27 -3.42 3.18
N LEU A 99 -5.39 -2.37 2.37
CA LEU A 99 -6.25 -2.38 1.18
C LEU A 99 -5.83 -3.45 0.17
N ALA A 100 -4.53 -3.63 -0.05
CA ALA A 100 -4.02 -4.69 -0.93
C ALA A 100 -4.42 -6.07 -0.40
N MET A 101 -4.24 -6.32 0.91
CA MET A 101 -4.66 -7.57 1.56
C MET A 101 -6.16 -7.81 1.38
N ILE A 102 -7.00 -6.82 1.65
CA ILE A 102 -8.45 -6.93 1.47
C ILE A 102 -8.81 -7.28 0.02
N ARG A 103 -8.19 -6.61 -0.97
CA ARG A 103 -8.44 -6.86 -2.38
C ARG A 103 -8.01 -8.27 -2.81
N LEU A 104 -6.86 -8.75 -2.29
CA LEU A 104 -6.38 -10.10 -2.53
C LEU A 104 -7.33 -11.15 -1.95
N GLU A 105 -7.77 -10.99 -0.70
CA GLU A 105 -8.71 -11.88 -0.02
C GLU A 105 -10.07 -11.91 -0.70
N GLU A 106 -10.63 -10.75 -1.09
CA GLU A 106 -11.90 -10.63 -1.82
C GLU A 106 -11.85 -11.33 -3.18
N ASN A 107 -10.66 -11.42 -3.79
CA ASN A 107 -10.44 -12.17 -5.02
C ASN A 107 -9.87 -13.58 -4.76
N HIS A 108 -10.18 -14.15 -3.59
CA HIS A 108 -9.90 -15.54 -3.19
C HIS A 108 -8.41 -15.91 -3.14
N GLN A 109 -7.50 -14.94 -2.98
CA GLN A 109 -6.09 -15.23 -2.73
C GLN A 109 -5.92 -15.92 -1.38
N SER A 110 -5.18 -17.01 -1.37
CA SER A 110 -4.96 -17.80 -0.15
C SER A 110 -3.58 -18.46 -0.16
N PRO A 111 -3.00 -18.83 1.01
CA PRO A 111 -1.66 -19.41 1.10
C PRO A 111 -1.43 -20.64 0.21
N PRO A 112 -2.38 -21.58 0.01
CA PRO A 112 -2.19 -22.73 -0.87
C PRO A 112 -1.93 -22.41 -2.35
N HIS A 113 -2.20 -21.17 -2.81
CA HIS A 113 -1.86 -20.75 -4.17
C HIS A 113 -0.34 -20.71 -4.42
N GLY A 114 0.46 -20.64 -3.36
CA GLY A 114 1.93 -20.56 -3.38
C GLY A 114 2.47 -19.18 -3.04
N PRO A 115 3.79 -18.97 -3.23
CA PRO A 115 4.46 -17.79 -2.74
C PRO A 115 3.93 -16.49 -3.35
N VAL A 116 3.91 -15.43 -2.56
CA VAL A 116 3.51 -14.07 -2.97
C VAL A 116 4.76 -13.19 -3.08
N VAL A 117 4.97 -12.60 -4.25
CA VAL A 117 6.09 -11.67 -4.47
C VAL A 117 5.70 -10.27 -4.01
N VAL A 118 6.55 -9.64 -3.20
CA VAL A 118 6.41 -8.24 -2.81
C VAL A 118 7.53 -7.42 -3.43
N THR A 119 7.20 -6.55 -4.38
CA THR A 119 8.18 -5.65 -5.01
C THR A 119 8.33 -4.37 -4.21
N GLY A 120 9.49 -3.71 -4.33
CA GLY A 120 9.79 -2.56 -3.49
C GLY A 120 9.77 -2.94 -1.99
N ALA A 121 10.21 -4.14 -1.68
CA ALA A 121 10.09 -4.81 -0.39
C ALA A 121 10.58 -3.99 0.82
N THR A 122 11.61 -3.16 0.65
CA THR A 122 12.18 -2.29 1.71
C THR A 122 11.47 -0.93 1.84
N GLY A 123 10.45 -0.67 1.02
CA GLY A 123 9.63 0.55 1.12
C GLY A 123 8.55 0.42 2.19
N GLY A 124 7.93 1.54 2.58
CA GLY A 124 6.90 1.54 3.63
C GLY A 124 5.76 0.54 3.35
N VAL A 125 5.15 0.58 2.15
CA VAL A 125 4.10 -0.38 1.80
C VAL A 125 4.64 -1.81 1.71
N GLY A 126 5.81 -2.01 1.09
CA GLY A 126 6.38 -3.34 0.87
C GLY A 126 6.73 -4.05 2.17
N SER A 127 7.39 -3.37 3.11
CA SER A 127 7.78 -3.96 4.39
C SER A 127 6.55 -4.35 5.24
N ILE A 128 5.56 -3.48 5.31
CA ILE A 128 4.31 -3.75 6.04
C ILE A 128 3.52 -4.88 5.35
N ALA A 129 3.47 -4.91 4.01
CA ALA A 129 2.79 -5.98 3.29
C ALA A 129 3.46 -7.35 3.51
N ILE A 130 4.79 -7.42 3.64
CA ILE A 130 5.51 -8.65 3.98
C ILE A 130 5.06 -9.17 5.34
N ASP A 131 5.05 -8.32 6.36
CA ASP A 131 4.63 -8.68 7.72
C ASP A 131 3.18 -9.18 7.73
N MET A 132 2.26 -8.43 7.14
CA MET A 132 0.85 -8.83 7.06
C MET A 132 0.63 -10.17 6.33
N LEU A 133 1.31 -10.37 5.18
CA LEU A 133 1.21 -11.62 4.42
C LEU A 133 1.75 -12.79 5.21
N ALA A 134 2.93 -12.64 5.83
CA ALA A 134 3.53 -13.67 6.67
C ALA A 134 2.64 -13.99 7.88
N GLY A 135 2.10 -12.98 8.56
CA GLY A 135 1.14 -13.15 9.66
C GLY A 135 -0.15 -13.87 9.26
N LYS A 136 -0.53 -13.82 7.96
CA LYS A 136 -1.65 -14.58 7.38
C LYS A 136 -1.25 -15.95 6.82
N GLY A 137 -0.01 -16.38 7.04
CA GLY A 137 0.48 -17.70 6.66
C GLY A 137 0.87 -17.84 5.19
N PHE A 138 1.05 -16.73 4.47
CA PHE A 138 1.61 -16.78 3.12
C PHE A 138 3.14 -16.99 3.16
N GLU A 139 3.65 -17.73 2.20
CA GLU A 139 5.06 -17.71 1.85
C GLU A 139 5.34 -16.41 1.09
N VAL A 140 6.31 -15.62 1.57
CA VAL A 140 6.56 -14.27 1.03
C VAL A 140 7.95 -14.18 0.42
N VAL A 141 8.01 -13.78 -0.85
CA VAL A 141 9.27 -13.57 -1.58
C VAL A 141 9.51 -12.07 -1.76
N ALA A 142 10.57 -11.56 -1.16
CA ALA A 142 10.92 -10.16 -1.24
C ALA A 142 11.72 -9.85 -2.51
N PHE A 143 11.18 -8.98 -3.37
CA PHE A 143 11.86 -8.51 -4.57
C PHE A 143 12.56 -7.17 -4.27
N THR A 144 13.89 -7.20 -4.16
CA THR A 144 14.71 -6.04 -3.77
C THR A 144 16.10 -6.09 -4.39
N GLY A 145 16.74 -4.93 -4.57
CA GLY A 145 18.16 -4.83 -4.90
C GLY A 145 19.04 -4.46 -3.69
N LYS A 146 18.47 -4.47 -2.47
CA LYS A 146 19.18 -4.09 -1.24
C LYS A 146 19.50 -5.34 -0.43
N GLN A 147 20.64 -5.97 -0.73
CA GLN A 147 21.07 -7.20 -0.05
C GLN A 147 21.36 -6.97 1.45
N ASP A 148 21.81 -5.79 1.82
CA ASP A 148 22.04 -5.36 3.20
C ASP A 148 20.77 -5.30 4.06
N GLN A 149 19.58 -5.34 3.44
CA GLN A 149 18.29 -5.30 4.10
C GLN A 149 17.62 -6.70 4.24
N HIS A 150 18.29 -7.77 3.79
CA HIS A 150 17.68 -9.11 3.83
C HIS A 150 17.34 -9.57 5.25
N ASP A 151 18.19 -9.27 6.25
CA ASP A 151 17.94 -9.67 7.64
C ASP A 151 16.72 -8.94 8.22
N TYR A 152 16.57 -7.65 7.92
CA TYR A 152 15.37 -6.89 8.27
C TYR A 152 14.12 -7.50 7.64
N LEU A 153 14.16 -7.82 6.35
CA LEU A 153 13.01 -8.40 5.66
C LEU A 153 12.67 -9.83 6.14
N ARG A 154 13.68 -10.61 6.55
CA ARG A 154 13.46 -11.91 7.22
C ARG A 154 12.75 -11.77 8.55
N GLN A 155 13.10 -10.76 9.35
CA GLN A 155 12.43 -10.47 10.62
C GLN A 155 10.95 -10.13 10.41
N LEU A 156 10.60 -9.51 9.27
CA LEU A 156 9.22 -9.25 8.88
C LEU A 156 8.51 -10.48 8.29
N GLY A 157 9.21 -11.60 8.08
CA GLY A 157 8.62 -12.84 7.59
C GLY A 157 8.85 -13.15 6.11
N ALA A 158 9.76 -12.44 5.42
CA ALA A 158 10.18 -12.86 4.09
C ALA A 158 10.94 -14.18 4.15
N SER A 159 10.49 -15.17 3.39
CA SER A 159 11.08 -16.51 3.34
C SER A 159 12.16 -16.66 2.27
N ASP A 160 12.08 -15.85 1.21
CA ASP A 160 13.02 -15.89 0.09
C ASP A 160 13.19 -14.50 -0.55
N PHE A 161 14.20 -14.37 -1.42
CA PHE A 161 14.60 -13.10 -2.02
C PHE A 161 14.86 -13.24 -3.51
N ILE A 162 14.42 -12.24 -4.28
CA ILE A 162 14.78 -12.06 -5.69
C ILE A 162 15.59 -10.77 -5.79
N ASP A 163 16.83 -10.90 -6.27
CA ASP A 163 17.65 -9.74 -6.57
C ASP A 163 17.18 -9.07 -7.86
N ARG A 164 16.71 -7.83 -7.73
CA ARG A 164 16.25 -7.03 -8.86
C ARG A 164 17.31 -6.84 -9.95
N ALA A 165 18.60 -6.86 -9.58
CA ALA A 165 19.67 -6.60 -10.52
C ALA A 165 20.02 -7.81 -11.39
N SER A 166 19.71 -9.03 -10.92
CA SER A 166 20.11 -10.28 -11.59
C SER A 166 18.93 -11.08 -12.15
N VAL A 167 17.68 -10.70 -11.84
CA VAL A 167 16.51 -11.45 -12.33
C VAL A 167 16.33 -11.32 -13.85
N GLU A 168 16.23 -12.46 -14.50
CA GLU A 168 15.87 -12.55 -15.93
C GLU A 168 14.35 -12.56 -16.08
N MET A 169 13.78 -11.43 -16.52
CA MET A 169 12.32 -11.28 -16.62
C MET A 169 11.70 -11.95 -17.85
N GLY A 170 12.54 -12.38 -18.82
CA GLY A 170 12.07 -12.97 -20.07
C GLY A 170 11.25 -12.00 -20.94
N SER A 171 10.76 -12.50 -22.06
CA SER A 171 10.00 -11.70 -23.02
C SER A 171 8.78 -12.42 -23.62
N LYS A 172 8.56 -13.69 -23.24
CA LYS A 172 7.42 -14.46 -23.76
C LYS A 172 6.10 -13.92 -23.19
N PRO A 173 5.02 -13.97 -23.95
CA PRO A 173 3.69 -13.58 -23.46
C PRO A 173 3.24 -14.35 -22.21
N LEU A 174 3.70 -15.59 -22.04
CA LEU A 174 3.56 -16.42 -20.85
C LEU A 174 4.93 -17.04 -20.53
N GLU A 175 5.42 -16.78 -19.33
CA GLU A 175 6.61 -17.40 -18.76
C GLU A 175 6.22 -18.58 -17.84
N GLN A 176 7.21 -19.26 -17.26
CA GLN A 176 6.94 -20.30 -16.27
C GLN A 176 6.14 -19.70 -15.10
N ALA A 177 5.03 -20.33 -14.75
CA ALA A 177 4.21 -19.91 -13.61
C ALA A 177 4.90 -20.31 -12.30
N GLN A 178 5.17 -19.33 -11.44
CA GLN A 178 5.96 -19.52 -10.23
C GLN A 178 5.22 -18.99 -8.98
N TRP A 179 4.58 -17.83 -9.10
CA TRP A 179 4.05 -17.07 -7.98
C TRP A 179 2.56 -17.28 -7.81
N GLY A 180 2.11 -17.50 -6.58
CA GLY A 180 0.68 -17.56 -6.25
C GLY A 180 0.00 -16.21 -6.40
N GLY A 181 0.75 -15.13 -6.18
CA GLY A 181 0.28 -13.76 -6.32
C GLY A 181 1.40 -12.74 -6.16
N ALA A 182 1.05 -11.45 -6.15
CA ALA A 182 2.02 -10.38 -5.92
C ALA A 182 1.38 -9.13 -5.30
N VAL A 183 2.22 -8.37 -4.56
CA VAL A 183 1.97 -6.98 -4.17
C VAL A 183 3.02 -6.12 -4.88
N ASP A 184 2.58 -5.34 -5.86
CA ASP A 184 3.49 -4.56 -6.69
C ASP A 184 3.48 -3.07 -6.35
N ASN A 185 4.65 -2.59 -5.91
CA ASN A 185 4.89 -1.20 -5.54
C ASN A 185 5.70 -0.43 -6.59
N VAL A 186 6.15 -1.08 -7.67
CA VAL A 186 7.11 -0.47 -8.58
C VAL A 186 6.60 -0.25 -10.00
N GLY A 187 5.66 -1.06 -10.47
CA GLY A 187 5.13 -0.94 -11.83
C GLY A 187 6.14 -1.32 -12.93
N GLY A 188 5.93 -0.78 -14.14
CA GLY A 188 6.83 -0.93 -15.27
C GLY A 188 7.06 -2.38 -15.69
N ASP A 189 8.31 -2.69 -16.09
CA ASP A 189 8.71 -4.01 -16.56
C ASP A 189 8.54 -5.10 -15.50
N THR A 190 8.72 -4.75 -14.22
CA THR A 190 8.50 -5.69 -13.11
C THR A 190 7.05 -6.12 -13.01
N LEU A 191 6.10 -5.19 -13.10
CA LEU A 191 4.67 -5.54 -13.13
C LEU A 191 4.32 -6.36 -14.37
N ALA A 192 4.88 -6.02 -15.53
CA ALA A 192 4.70 -6.79 -16.77
C ALA A 192 5.23 -8.22 -16.62
N TRP A 193 6.40 -8.40 -15.98
CA TRP A 193 6.96 -9.72 -15.66
C TRP A 193 6.06 -10.51 -14.70
N LEU A 194 5.55 -9.89 -13.65
CA LEU A 194 4.62 -10.52 -12.70
C LEU A 194 3.36 -11.05 -13.42
N THR A 195 2.77 -10.30 -14.35
CA THR A 195 1.60 -10.79 -15.10
C THR A 195 1.89 -12.08 -15.84
N ARG A 196 3.12 -12.26 -16.34
CA ARG A 196 3.54 -13.44 -17.12
C ARG A 196 3.95 -14.65 -16.28
N THR A 197 4.27 -14.44 -15.00
CA THR A 197 4.83 -15.46 -14.11
C THR A 197 3.91 -15.90 -12.96
N VAL A 198 2.80 -15.20 -12.75
CA VAL A 198 1.79 -15.59 -11.77
C VAL A 198 1.04 -16.84 -12.24
N LYS A 199 0.76 -17.74 -11.30
CA LYS A 199 0.03 -19.00 -11.50
C LYS A 199 -1.43 -18.76 -11.92
N PRO A 200 -2.10 -19.77 -12.50
CA PRO A 200 -3.53 -19.67 -12.78
C PRO A 200 -4.36 -19.23 -11.56
N MET A 201 -5.29 -18.31 -11.78
CA MET A 201 -6.16 -17.69 -10.78
C MET A 201 -5.44 -16.86 -9.70
N GLY A 202 -4.14 -16.59 -9.85
CA GLY A 202 -3.38 -15.75 -8.94
C GLY A 202 -3.67 -14.26 -9.15
N ASN A 203 -3.37 -13.47 -8.11
CA ASN A 203 -3.73 -12.05 -8.06
C ASN A 203 -2.50 -11.16 -7.89
N ILE A 204 -2.55 -10.00 -8.53
CA ILE A 204 -1.54 -8.96 -8.41
C ILE A 204 -2.21 -7.69 -7.89
N ALA A 205 -1.89 -7.27 -6.67
CA ALA A 205 -2.28 -5.96 -6.16
C ALA A 205 -1.31 -4.91 -6.71
N ALA A 206 -1.77 -4.07 -7.62
CA ALA A 206 -0.98 -3.02 -8.24
C ALA A 206 -1.18 -1.70 -7.46
N ILE A 207 -0.11 -1.22 -6.85
CA ILE A 207 -0.12 -0.10 -5.90
C ILE A 207 0.69 1.08 -6.42
N GLY A 208 1.94 0.81 -6.87
CA GLY A 208 2.92 1.85 -7.12
C GLY A 208 3.47 1.85 -8.55
N LEU A 209 4.25 2.89 -8.83
CA LEU A 209 4.85 3.13 -10.15
C LEU A 209 6.30 3.67 -10.02
N ALA A 210 7.01 3.27 -8.95
CA ALA A 210 8.34 3.81 -8.64
C ALA A 210 9.40 3.50 -9.72
N ALA A 211 9.27 2.39 -10.47
CA ALA A 211 10.12 2.06 -11.61
C ALA A 211 9.52 2.48 -12.96
N GLY A 212 8.21 2.70 -13.04
CA GLY A 212 7.55 3.13 -14.27
C GLY A 212 6.03 3.04 -14.22
N PHE A 213 5.37 3.82 -15.06
CA PHE A 213 3.90 3.87 -15.13
C PHE A 213 3.31 3.10 -16.33
N LYS A 214 4.14 2.64 -17.25
CA LYS A 214 3.70 1.85 -18.41
C LYS A 214 3.63 0.38 -18.01
N LEU A 215 2.62 -0.32 -18.52
CA LEU A 215 2.46 -1.76 -18.41
C LEU A 215 2.44 -2.36 -19.81
N GLU A 216 3.53 -3.00 -20.21
CA GLU A 216 3.64 -3.69 -21.50
C GLU A 216 3.41 -5.19 -21.30
N THR A 217 2.19 -5.63 -21.53
CA THR A 217 1.78 -7.03 -21.42
C THR A 217 0.81 -7.41 -22.54
N THR A 218 0.41 -8.67 -22.59
CA THR A 218 -0.61 -9.17 -23.52
C THR A 218 -1.86 -9.57 -22.74
N VAL A 219 -2.95 -9.89 -23.44
CA VAL A 219 -4.15 -10.41 -22.80
C VAL A 219 -4.01 -11.88 -22.35
N MET A 220 -2.94 -12.57 -22.78
CA MET A 220 -2.77 -14.01 -22.55
C MET A 220 -2.74 -14.41 -21.06
N PRO A 221 -2.03 -13.71 -20.15
CA PRO A 221 -2.08 -14.02 -18.72
C PRO A 221 -3.51 -13.97 -18.18
N PHE A 222 -4.31 -13.02 -18.62
CA PHE A 222 -5.67 -12.80 -18.13
C PHE A 222 -6.66 -13.85 -18.66
N ILE A 223 -6.62 -14.16 -19.97
CA ILE A 223 -7.59 -15.11 -20.57
C ILE A 223 -7.17 -16.57 -20.42
N LEU A 224 -5.86 -16.90 -20.38
CA LEU A 224 -5.39 -18.28 -20.32
C LEU A 224 -5.05 -18.76 -18.92
N ARG A 225 -4.76 -17.84 -18.00
CA ARG A 225 -4.46 -18.17 -16.60
C ARG A 225 -5.44 -17.57 -15.62
N GLY A 226 -6.37 -16.71 -16.07
CA GLY A 226 -7.29 -16.01 -15.16
C GLY A 226 -6.58 -15.12 -14.13
N VAL A 227 -5.38 -14.61 -14.46
CA VAL A 227 -4.65 -13.69 -13.58
C VAL A 227 -5.48 -12.42 -13.38
N SER A 228 -5.60 -11.96 -12.15
CA SER A 228 -6.28 -10.70 -11.83
C SER A 228 -5.28 -9.60 -11.52
N LEU A 229 -5.45 -8.44 -12.15
CA LEU A 229 -4.72 -7.23 -11.83
C LEU A 229 -5.63 -6.30 -11.02
N LEU A 230 -5.37 -6.18 -9.73
CA LEU A 230 -6.20 -5.49 -8.75
C LEU A 230 -5.59 -4.12 -8.42
N GLY A 231 -6.15 -3.05 -8.96
CA GLY A 231 -5.71 -1.69 -8.64
C GLY A 231 -6.02 -1.32 -7.19
N VAL A 232 -5.08 -0.68 -6.51
CA VAL A 232 -5.22 -0.18 -5.13
C VAL A 232 -5.02 1.33 -5.11
N ASN A 233 -6.08 2.07 -4.85
CA ASN A 233 -6.04 3.53 -4.73
C ASN A 233 -6.44 3.96 -3.32
N SER A 234 -5.44 4.31 -2.49
CA SER A 234 -5.66 4.76 -1.11
C SER A 234 -6.17 6.21 -0.99
N VAL A 235 -6.13 7.00 -2.08
CA VAL A 235 -6.51 8.43 -2.05
C VAL A 235 -8.03 8.61 -2.05
N VAL A 236 -8.71 7.93 -2.98
CA VAL A 236 -10.16 8.11 -3.23
C VAL A 236 -11.00 6.90 -2.78
N MET A 237 -10.54 6.21 -1.76
CA MET A 237 -11.23 5.05 -1.22
C MET A 237 -12.52 5.48 -0.50
N PRO A 238 -13.67 4.79 -0.71
CA PRO A 238 -14.89 5.02 0.04
C PRO A 238 -14.69 4.90 1.56
N LEU A 239 -15.48 5.65 2.34
CA LEU A 239 -15.33 5.69 3.79
C LEU A 239 -15.49 4.30 4.44
N GLU A 240 -16.46 3.51 4.01
CA GLU A 240 -16.66 2.14 4.52
C GLU A 240 -15.41 1.26 4.36
N MET A 241 -14.74 1.36 3.22
CA MET A 241 -13.51 0.62 2.98
C MET A 241 -12.33 1.18 3.80
N ARG A 242 -12.31 2.50 4.04
CA ARG A 242 -11.33 3.11 4.95
C ARG A 242 -11.52 2.61 6.37
N ASP A 243 -12.75 2.68 6.88
CA ASP A 243 -13.10 2.20 8.22
C ASP A 243 -12.72 0.71 8.35
N ARG A 244 -13.11 -0.13 7.39
CA ARG A 244 -12.77 -1.57 7.38
C ARG A 244 -11.25 -1.83 7.40
N ALA A 245 -10.48 -1.13 6.58
CA ALA A 245 -9.03 -1.32 6.52
C ALA A 245 -8.37 -0.92 7.84
N TRP A 246 -8.76 0.21 8.42
CA TRP A 246 -8.22 0.67 9.69
C TRP A 246 -8.64 -0.20 10.87
N GLN A 247 -9.89 -0.69 10.91
CA GLN A 247 -10.31 -1.67 11.93
C GLN A 247 -9.44 -2.94 11.87
N ARG A 248 -9.13 -3.42 10.68
CA ARG A 248 -8.25 -4.57 10.51
C ARG A 248 -6.80 -4.29 10.91
N LEU A 249 -6.30 -3.06 10.68
CA LEU A 249 -4.98 -2.62 11.16
C LEU A 249 -4.89 -2.56 12.68
N GLY A 250 -6.00 -2.29 13.37
CA GLY A 250 -6.09 -2.37 14.83
C GLY A 250 -6.24 -3.80 15.36
N ALA A 251 -6.48 -4.78 14.50
CA ALA A 251 -6.85 -6.15 14.87
C ALA A 251 -5.97 -7.21 14.17
N ASP A 252 -6.51 -7.85 13.14
CA ASP A 252 -5.94 -9.04 12.50
C ASP A 252 -4.86 -8.76 11.43
N LEU A 253 -4.69 -7.52 11.02
CA LEU A 253 -3.62 -7.03 10.14
C LEU A 253 -2.64 -6.09 10.87
N LYS A 254 -2.64 -6.08 12.19
CA LYS A 254 -1.67 -5.30 12.97
C LYS A 254 -0.28 -5.92 12.81
N PRO A 255 0.70 -5.18 12.21
CA PRO A 255 2.07 -5.65 12.04
C PRO A 255 2.88 -5.54 13.34
#